data_03376a5e90d4e5a1b596ecec3ef3719d
#
_entry.id   03376a5e90d4e5a1b596ecec3ef3719d
#
_cell.length_a   1.000
_cell.length_b   1.000
_cell.length_c   1.000
_cell.angle_alpha   90.00
_cell.angle_beta   90.00
_cell.angle_gamma   90.00
#
_symmetry.space_group_name_H-M   'P 1'
#
loop_
_entity.id
_entity.type
_entity.pdbx_description
1 polymer ?
#
loop_
_entity_poly.entity_id
_entity_poly.type
_entity_poly.pdbx_seq_one_letter_code
_entity_poly.pdbx_strand_id
1 'polypeptide(L)'
;MYSQAGQDEWVLSHIKQGYYLEIGASHPINISNTYLLEQNGWDGISIDIDNQCQELWKQTRKNRLIIGNALTTSFDWLPKRVEYLSLDIDPARNTFEMLIKLPHKTTRFSLITYEHDYYLCNEWAGHDFRERSRQMLNNLGYQLVKADVCYDGKPYEDWWIDKTIHI
;
A
#
# COMPACT_ATOMS: atom_id res chain seq x y z
N MET A 1 13.75 -10.38 -0.06
CA MET A 1 12.64 -9.81 0.74
C MET A 1 13.16 -8.64 1.54
N TYR A 2 12.58 -7.49 1.37
CA TYR A 2 12.86 -6.27 2.15
C TYR A 2 11.64 -5.85 2.96
N SER A 3 10.45 -6.25 2.53
CA SER A 3 9.19 -5.96 3.21
C SER A 3 9.01 -6.74 4.50
N GLN A 4 8.04 -6.33 5.31
CA GLN A 4 7.79 -6.84 6.66
C GLN A 4 7.25 -8.28 6.65
N ALA A 5 6.36 -8.63 5.70
CA ALA A 5 5.69 -9.92 5.63
C ALA A 5 5.72 -10.58 4.24
N GLY A 6 6.61 -10.13 3.35
CA GLY A 6 6.77 -10.69 2.00
C GLY A 6 5.88 -10.04 0.94
N GLN A 7 5.41 -8.82 1.16
CA GLN A 7 4.60 -8.06 0.20
C GLN A 7 5.31 -7.91 -1.14
N ASP A 8 6.58 -7.53 -1.11
CA ASP A 8 7.44 -7.34 -2.28
C ASP A 8 7.59 -8.62 -3.13
N GLU A 9 7.83 -9.75 -2.48
CA GLU A 9 7.93 -11.05 -3.16
C GLU A 9 6.57 -11.52 -3.70
N TRP A 10 5.50 -11.30 -2.91
CA TRP A 10 4.14 -11.62 -3.34
C TRP A 10 3.75 -10.82 -4.61
N VAL A 11 4.03 -9.54 -4.64
CA VAL A 11 3.78 -8.70 -5.83
C VAL A 11 4.53 -9.25 -7.04
N LEU A 12 5.84 -9.52 -6.91
CA LEU A 12 6.68 -10.03 -8.00
C LEU A 12 6.28 -11.45 -8.44
N SER A 13 5.64 -12.24 -7.58
CA SER A 13 5.10 -13.55 -7.96
C SER A 13 3.93 -13.44 -8.92
N HIS A 14 3.18 -12.34 -8.87
CA HIS A 14 2.01 -12.08 -9.72
C HIS A 14 2.32 -11.21 -10.94
N ILE A 15 3.06 -10.12 -10.74
CA ILE A 15 3.35 -9.14 -11.79
C ILE A 15 4.87 -8.90 -11.85
N LYS A 16 5.47 -9.10 -13.01
CA LYS A 16 6.94 -8.99 -13.14
C LYS A 16 7.43 -7.56 -13.28
N GLN A 17 6.61 -6.67 -13.84
CA GLN A 17 6.97 -5.28 -14.10
C GLN A 17 5.72 -4.41 -14.07
N GLY A 18 5.80 -3.20 -13.51
CA GLY A 18 4.65 -2.32 -13.42
C GLY A 18 4.95 -0.99 -12.75
N TYR A 19 3.89 -0.31 -12.39
CA TYR A 19 3.91 0.96 -11.66
C TYR A 19 3.28 0.78 -10.28
N TYR A 20 3.93 1.30 -9.25
CA TYR A 20 3.38 1.27 -7.90
C TYR A 20 3.04 2.66 -7.35
N LEU A 21 2.08 2.69 -6.45
CA LEU A 21 1.83 3.77 -5.51
C LEU A 21 2.03 3.24 -4.09
N GLU A 22 2.95 3.83 -3.34
CA GLU A 22 3.20 3.51 -1.94
C GLU A 22 2.85 4.72 -1.08
N ILE A 23 1.96 4.53 -0.12
CA ILE A 23 1.50 5.58 0.79
C ILE A 23 1.78 5.15 2.22
N GLY A 24 2.66 5.88 2.90
CA GLY A 24 3.33 5.48 4.14
C GLY A 24 4.61 4.71 3.82
N ALA A 25 5.61 5.40 3.27
CA ALA A 25 6.79 4.75 2.70
C ALA A 25 7.90 4.47 3.73
N SER A 26 7.96 5.25 4.82
CA SER A 26 8.93 5.13 5.90
C SER A 26 10.38 5.03 5.41
N HIS A 27 11.08 3.94 5.68
CA HIS A 27 12.48 3.75 5.36
C HIS A 27 12.66 3.23 3.92
N PRO A 28 13.63 3.78 3.12
CA PRO A 28 13.77 3.46 1.70
C PRO A 28 14.13 2.01 1.38
N ILE A 29 14.71 1.27 2.32
CA ILE A 29 15.22 -0.10 2.11
C ILE A 29 14.62 -1.08 3.12
N ASN A 30 14.75 -0.76 4.42
CA ASN A 30 14.33 -1.66 5.50
C ASN A 30 12.81 -1.59 5.66
N ILE A 31 12.17 -2.73 5.73
CA ILE A 31 10.71 -2.85 5.83
C ILE A 31 9.98 -2.21 4.62
N SER A 32 10.65 -2.07 3.48
CA SER A 32 10.10 -1.43 2.29
C SER A 32 9.34 -2.44 1.43
N ASN A 33 8.08 -2.13 1.14
CA ASN A 33 7.23 -2.93 0.25
C ASN A 33 7.60 -2.75 -1.23
N THR A 34 8.36 -1.71 -1.58
CA THR A 34 8.60 -1.32 -2.97
C THR A 34 10.08 -1.30 -3.39
N TYR A 35 11.01 -1.42 -2.45
CA TYR A 35 12.45 -1.42 -2.80
C TYR A 35 12.82 -2.56 -3.75
N LEU A 36 12.39 -3.80 -3.44
CA LEU A 36 12.65 -4.94 -4.32
C LEU A 36 11.99 -4.79 -5.69
N LEU A 37 10.81 -4.16 -5.76
CA LEU A 37 10.12 -3.88 -7.03
C LEU A 37 10.97 -2.95 -7.89
N GLU A 38 11.47 -1.86 -7.32
CA GLU A 38 12.35 -0.92 -8.02
C GLU A 38 13.64 -1.59 -8.52
N GLN A 39 14.23 -2.50 -7.72
CA GLN A 39 15.41 -3.28 -8.15
C GLN A 39 15.09 -4.22 -9.34
N ASN A 40 13.82 -4.57 -9.54
CA ASN A 40 13.33 -5.36 -10.67
C ASN A 40 12.75 -4.50 -11.80
N GLY A 41 13.07 -3.21 -11.83
CA GLY A 41 12.73 -2.31 -12.95
C GLY A 41 11.32 -1.74 -12.90
N TRP A 42 10.67 -1.76 -11.73
CA TRP A 42 9.39 -1.08 -11.56
C TRP A 42 9.59 0.44 -11.43
N ASP A 43 8.67 1.19 -12.03
CA ASP A 43 8.50 2.60 -11.75
C ASP A 43 7.46 2.81 -10.63
N GLY A 44 7.46 3.99 -10.03
CA GLY A 44 6.46 4.29 -9.02
C GLY A 44 6.69 5.58 -8.26
N ILE A 45 5.77 5.85 -7.36
CA ILE A 45 5.85 6.99 -6.44
C ILE A 45 5.54 6.50 -5.03
N SER A 46 6.37 6.96 -4.10
CA SER A 46 6.17 6.79 -2.67
C SER A 46 5.81 8.12 -2.02
N ILE A 47 4.93 8.11 -1.03
CA ILE A 47 4.48 9.29 -0.29
C ILE A 47 4.68 9.03 1.20
N ASP A 48 5.28 9.98 1.88
CA ASP A 48 5.40 9.96 3.34
C ASP A 48 5.30 11.38 3.91
N ILE A 49 4.77 11.50 5.11
CA ILE A 49 4.72 12.78 5.82
C ILE A 49 6.05 13.09 6.53
N ASP A 50 6.80 12.04 6.89
CA ASP A 50 8.09 12.16 7.55
C ASP A 50 9.22 12.38 6.53
N ASN A 51 10.06 13.36 6.78
CA ASN A 51 11.18 13.68 5.92
C ASN A 51 12.53 13.11 6.42
N GLN A 52 12.55 12.40 7.53
CA GLN A 52 13.81 11.91 8.15
C GLN A 52 14.62 11.03 7.19
N CYS A 53 13.97 10.23 6.37
CA CYS A 53 14.61 9.35 5.41
C CYS A 53 14.83 9.97 4.02
N GLN A 54 14.47 11.24 3.79
CA GLN A 54 14.50 11.86 2.46
C GLN A 54 15.89 11.84 1.80
N GLU A 55 16.94 12.16 2.56
CA GLU A 55 18.30 12.17 2.02
C GLU A 55 18.81 10.75 1.71
N LEU A 56 18.48 9.78 2.57
CA LEU A 56 18.81 8.39 2.32
C LEU A 56 18.03 7.85 1.10
N TRP A 57 16.77 8.27 0.92
CA TRP A 57 15.97 7.95 -0.25
C TRP A 57 16.65 8.40 -1.55
N LYS A 58 17.09 9.66 -1.63
CA LYS A 58 17.80 10.21 -2.79
C LYS A 58 19.07 9.45 -3.15
N GLN A 59 19.74 8.88 -2.14
CA GLN A 59 20.99 8.12 -2.33
C GLN A 59 20.76 6.67 -2.76
N THR A 60 19.60 6.08 -2.41
CA THR A 60 19.36 4.64 -2.52
C THR A 60 18.24 4.27 -3.47
N ARG A 61 17.33 5.20 -3.79
CA ARG A 61 16.15 4.98 -4.61
C ARG A 61 16.20 5.85 -5.87
N LYS A 62 15.68 5.31 -6.98
CA LYS A 62 15.52 6.04 -8.25
C LYS A 62 14.14 6.67 -8.34
N ASN A 63 13.14 5.96 -7.83
CA ASN A 63 11.76 6.40 -7.89
C ASN A 63 11.50 7.54 -6.89
N ARG A 64 10.56 8.39 -7.24
CA ARG A 64 10.28 9.63 -6.51
C ARG A 64 9.65 9.37 -5.14
N LEU A 65 10.17 10.04 -4.11
CA LEU A 65 9.49 10.26 -2.84
C LEU A 65 8.83 11.65 -2.84
N ILE A 66 7.55 11.72 -2.47
CA ILE A 66 6.84 12.95 -2.17
C ILE A 66 6.75 13.07 -0.65
N ILE A 67 7.34 14.12 -0.09
CA ILE A 67 7.16 14.45 1.33
C ILE A 67 5.91 15.30 1.47
N GLY A 68 4.91 14.80 2.18
CA GLY A 68 3.66 15.49 2.40
C GLY A 68 2.54 14.60 2.94
N ASN A 69 1.47 15.25 3.38
CA ASN A 69 0.29 14.53 3.86
C ASN A 69 -0.51 13.96 2.68
N ALA A 70 -0.55 12.64 2.56
CA ALA A 70 -1.28 11.94 1.50
C ALA A 70 -2.79 12.29 1.52
N LEU A 71 -3.37 12.51 2.69
CA LEU A 71 -4.78 12.92 2.82
C LEU A 71 -5.09 14.29 2.19
N THR A 72 -4.11 15.12 1.92
CA THR A 72 -4.28 16.41 1.25
C THR A 72 -3.70 16.45 -0.16
N THR A 73 -3.02 15.39 -0.58
CA THR A 73 -2.42 15.26 -1.93
C THR A 73 -3.51 15.00 -2.97
N SER A 74 -3.41 15.63 -4.17
CA SER A 74 -4.20 15.25 -5.35
C SER A 74 -3.59 14.01 -6.00
N PHE A 75 -4.45 13.13 -6.51
CA PHE A 75 -4.10 11.92 -7.23
C PHE A 75 -4.57 11.94 -8.69
N ASP A 76 -4.92 13.10 -9.25
CA ASP A 76 -5.42 13.25 -10.63
C ASP A 76 -4.39 12.87 -11.69
N TRP A 77 -3.11 12.78 -11.30
CA TRP A 77 -1.98 12.37 -12.14
C TRP A 77 -1.81 10.84 -12.24
N LEU A 78 -2.54 10.06 -11.45
CA LEU A 78 -2.42 8.60 -11.52
C LEU A 78 -2.87 8.07 -12.88
N PRO A 79 -2.18 7.05 -13.41
CA PRO A 79 -2.61 6.34 -14.62
C PRO A 79 -3.94 5.62 -14.36
N LYS A 80 -4.61 5.21 -15.44
CA LYS A 80 -5.85 4.41 -15.35
C LYS A 80 -5.65 3.09 -14.61
N ARG A 81 -4.44 2.54 -14.62
CA ARG A 81 -4.05 1.35 -13.87
C ARG A 81 -2.72 1.56 -13.18
N VAL A 82 -2.68 1.18 -11.93
CA VAL A 82 -1.50 1.06 -11.08
C VAL A 82 -1.39 -0.42 -10.71
N GLU A 83 -0.27 -1.04 -10.98
CA GLU A 83 -0.10 -2.48 -10.76
C GLU A 83 -0.05 -2.85 -9.28
N TYR A 84 0.48 -1.97 -8.43
CA TYR A 84 0.54 -2.22 -7.00
C TYR A 84 0.26 -0.96 -6.17
N LEU A 85 -0.65 -1.10 -5.22
CA LEU A 85 -0.89 -0.13 -4.14
C LEU A 85 -0.43 -0.72 -2.81
N SER A 86 0.54 -0.06 -2.17
CA SER A 86 0.86 -0.26 -0.76
C SER A 86 0.23 0.86 0.05
N LEU A 87 -0.66 0.55 0.97
CA LEU A 87 -1.41 1.54 1.72
C LEU A 87 -1.31 1.27 3.23
N ASP A 88 -0.50 2.11 3.88
CA ASP A 88 -0.14 2.00 5.28
C ASP A 88 0.16 3.39 5.86
N ILE A 89 -0.80 3.99 6.55
CA ILE A 89 -0.64 5.30 7.21
C ILE A 89 -1.14 5.22 8.66
N ASP A 90 -0.26 5.41 9.58
CA ASP A 90 -0.66 5.51 10.98
C ASP A 90 -1.50 6.78 11.30
N PRO A 91 -2.51 6.62 12.16
CA PRO A 91 -3.15 5.40 12.63
C PRO A 91 -4.07 4.79 11.55
N ALA A 92 -4.51 3.55 11.71
CA ALA A 92 -5.38 2.80 10.76
C ALA A 92 -6.61 3.58 10.24
N ARG A 93 -7.11 4.55 11.00
CA ARG A 93 -8.13 5.49 10.56
C ARG A 93 -7.68 6.27 9.32
N ASN A 94 -6.45 6.76 9.30
CA ASN A 94 -5.90 7.52 8.18
C ASN A 94 -5.75 6.64 6.94
N THR A 95 -5.34 5.37 7.13
CA THR A 95 -5.29 4.37 6.05
C THR A 95 -6.68 4.18 5.42
N PHE A 96 -7.72 4.08 6.25
CA PHE A 96 -9.08 3.94 5.75
C PHE A 96 -9.61 5.22 5.07
N GLU A 97 -9.35 6.40 5.63
CA GLU A 97 -9.69 7.68 4.99
C GLU A 97 -8.98 7.84 3.64
N MET A 98 -7.72 7.39 3.55
CA MET A 98 -6.97 7.41 2.31
C MET A 98 -7.57 6.43 1.28
N LEU A 99 -7.94 5.23 1.68
CA LEU A 99 -8.63 4.27 0.81
C LEU A 99 -9.89 4.88 0.18
N ILE A 100 -10.70 5.59 0.98
CA ILE A 100 -11.91 6.28 0.47
C ILE A 100 -11.56 7.38 -0.53
N LYS A 101 -10.48 8.10 -0.28
CA LYS A 101 -10.06 9.26 -1.08
C LYS A 101 -9.46 8.89 -2.44
N LEU A 102 -8.88 7.71 -2.57
CA LEU A 102 -8.26 7.28 -3.81
C LEU A 102 -9.25 7.33 -4.99
N PRO A 103 -8.81 7.68 -6.20
CA PRO A 103 -9.67 7.95 -7.35
C PRO A 103 -10.17 6.64 -8.02
N HIS A 104 -10.90 5.79 -7.30
CA HIS A 104 -11.37 4.47 -7.75
C HIS A 104 -12.24 4.49 -9.03
N LYS A 105 -12.77 5.66 -9.41
CA LYS A 105 -13.54 5.82 -10.66
C LYS A 105 -12.67 5.92 -11.90
N THR A 106 -11.45 6.41 -11.74
CA THR A 106 -10.53 6.72 -12.84
C THR A 106 -9.28 5.83 -12.83
N THR A 107 -8.93 5.30 -11.67
CA THR A 107 -7.75 4.46 -11.46
C THR A 107 -8.15 3.11 -10.86
N ARG A 108 -7.62 2.02 -11.42
CA ARG A 108 -7.72 0.67 -10.85
C ARG A 108 -6.35 0.24 -10.35
N PHE A 109 -6.34 -0.46 -9.23
CA PHE A 109 -5.15 -1.06 -8.65
C PHE A 109 -5.19 -2.57 -8.89
N SER A 110 -4.14 -3.16 -9.48
CA SER A 110 -4.13 -4.59 -9.77
C SER A 110 -3.96 -5.43 -8.51
N LEU A 111 -2.99 -5.06 -7.68
CA LEU A 111 -2.69 -5.67 -6.39
C LEU A 111 -2.74 -4.59 -5.31
N ILE A 112 -3.25 -4.93 -4.13
CA ILE A 112 -3.30 -4.01 -2.99
C ILE A 112 -2.83 -4.74 -1.74
N THR A 113 -1.92 -4.15 -0.99
CA THR A 113 -1.71 -4.45 0.42
C THR A 113 -2.27 -3.31 1.25
N TYR A 114 -3.13 -3.65 2.18
CA TYR A 114 -3.88 -2.69 2.98
C TYR A 114 -3.70 -2.96 4.46
N GLU A 115 -3.04 -2.05 5.16
CA GLU A 115 -2.83 -2.13 6.60
C GLU A 115 -4.06 -1.65 7.37
N HIS A 116 -4.54 -2.46 8.31
CA HIS A 116 -5.71 -2.18 9.13
C HIS A 116 -5.44 -2.22 10.63
N ASP A 117 -4.24 -2.63 11.04
CA ASP A 117 -3.79 -2.69 12.43
C ASP A 117 -4.77 -3.36 13.39
N TYR A 118 -5.38 -4.46 12.95
CA TYR A 118 -6.42 -5.12 13.74
C TYR A 118 -5.95 -5.54 15.14
N TYR A 119 -4.66 -5.77 15.32
CA TYR A 119 -4.09 -6.10 16.63
C TYR A 119 -4.19 -4.95 17.65
N LEU A 120 -4.40 -3.70 17.20
CA LEU A 120 -4.64 -2.54 18.08
C LEU A 120 -6.13 -2.33 18.41
N CYS A 121 -7.00 -3.19 17.93
CA CYS A 121 -8.45 -3.05 18.03
C CYS A 121 -9.01 -2.77 19.42
N ASN A 122 -8.39 -3.33 20.46
CA ASN A 122 -8.90 -3.20 21.82
C ASN A 122 -8.59 -1.86 22.48
N GLU A 123 -7.77 -1.03 21.84
CA GLU A 123 -7.27 0.22 22.43
C GLU A 123 -8.00 1.45 21.91
N TRP A 124 -8.68 1.37 20.76
CA TRP A 124 -9.28 2.53 20.10
C TRP A 124 -10.62 2.20 19.45
N ALA A 125 -11.50 3.18 19.34
CA ALA A 125 -12.82 3.09 18.70
C ALA A 125 -12.77 2.80 17.16
N GLY A 126 -11.68 2.27 16.65
CA GLY A 126 -11.38 2.02 15.25
C GLY A 126 -11.50 0.56 14.82
N HIS A 127 -12.04 -0.28 15.66
CA HIS A 127 -12.15 -1.71 15.46
C HIS A 127 -12.71 -2.16 14.14
N ASP A 128 -13.53 -1.33 13.52
CA ASP A 128 -14.25 -1.72 12.34
C ASP A 128 -13.56 -1.30 11.03
N PHE A 129 -12.37 -0.69 11.05
CA PHE A 129 -11.67 -0.30 9.84
C PHE A 129 -11.28 -1.50 8.97
N ARG A 130 -10.94 -2.63 9.56
CA ARG A 130 -10.74 -3.89 8.83
C ARG A 130 -12.01 -4.33 8.11
N GLU A 131 -13.12 -4.44 8.81
CA GLU A 131 -14.39 -4.88 8.22
C GLU A 131 -14.92 -3.86 7.20
N ARG A 132 -14.79 -2.57 7.47
CA ARG A 132 -15.20 -1.50 6.56
C ARG A 132 -14.37 -1.49 5.28
N SER A 133 -13.05 -1.66 5.38
CA SER A 133 -12.18 -1.74 4.21
C SER A 133 -12.48 -2.99 3.39
N ARG A 134 -12.71 -4.13 4.04
CA ARG A 134 -13.13 -5.38 3.39
C ARG A 134 -14.43 -5.19 2.63
N GLN A 135 -15.44 -4.59 3.24
CA GLN A 135 -16.71 -4.30 2.58
C GLN A 135 -16.52 -3.37 1.37
N MET A 136 -15.74 -2.29 1.55
CA MET A 136 -15.48 -1.33 0.47
C MET A 136 -14.75 -1.97 -0.70
N LEU A 137 -13.64 -2.68 -0.46
CA LEU A 137 -12.85 -3.32 -1.52
C LEU A 137 -13.63 -4.42 -2.25
N ASN A 138 -14.45 -5.21 -1.53
CA ASN A 138 -15.35 -6.17 -2.15
C ASN A 138 -16.37 -5.48 -3.07
N ASN A 139 -16.98 -4.37 -2.62
CA ASN A 139 -17.95 -3.59 -3.41
C ASN A 139 -17.28 -2.96 -4.65
N LEU A 140 -16.01 -2.62 -4.58
CA LEU A 140 -15.21 -2.15 -5.70
C LEU A 140 -14.76 -3.27 -6.66
N GLY A 141 -15.07 -4.53 -6.33
CA GLY A 141 -14.79 -5.69 -7.18
C GLY A 141 -13.39 -6.30 -6.99
N TYR A 142 -12.73 -6.01 -5.87
CA TYR A 142 -11.50 -6.71 -5.48
C TYR A 142 -11.81 -8.04 -4.80
N GLN A 143 -10.85 -8.93 -4.82
CA GLN A 143 -10.89 -10.21 -4.12
C GLN A 143 -9.83 -10.21 -3.01
N LEU A 144 -10.27 -10.51 -1.79
CA LEU A 144 -9.38 -10.78 -0.66
C LEU A 144 -8.69 -12.15 -0.90
N VAL A 145 -7.38 -12.14 -1.02
CA VAL A 145 -6.60 -13.36 -1.28
C VAL A 145 -5.76 -13.81 -0.08
N LYS A 146 -5.43 -12.88 0.78
CA LYS A 146 -4.75 -13.19 2.05
C LYS A 146 -5.27 -12.26 3.12
N ALA A 147 -6.02 -12.82 4.06
CA ALA A 147 -6.60 -12.10 5.18
C ALA A 147 -5.68 -12.14 6.39
N ASP A 148 -5.71 -11.07 7.18
CA ASP A 148 -5.07 -11.02 8.51
C ASP A 148 -3.59 -11.46 8.45
N VAL A 149 -2.85 -10.93 7.48
CA VAL A 149 -1.40 -11.13 7.41
C VAL A 149 -0.79 -10.68 8.74
N CYS A 150 0.06 -11.53 9.30
CA CYS A 150 0.64 -11.30 10.62
C CYS A 150 2.12 -10.94 10.53
N TYR A 151 2.52 -10.02 11.40
CA TYR A 151 3.92 -9.80 11.76
C TYR A 151 4.05 -10.00 13.27
N ASP A 152 4.99 -10.84 13.68
CA ASP A 152 5.19 -11.21 15.10
C ASP A 152 3.88 -11.65 15.80
N GLY A 153 3.06 -12.45 15.09
CA GLY A 153 1.78 -12.97 15.58
C GLY A 153 0.64 -11.94 15.64
N LYS A 154 0.85 -10.73 15.17
CA LYS A 154 -0.14 -9.63 15.17
C LYS A 154 -0.75 -9.48 13.79
N PRO A 155 -2.08 -9.67 13.64
CA PRO A 155 -2.77 -9.47 12.37
C PRO A 155 -2.87 -7.98 12.08
N TYR A 156 -2.29 -7.52 10.97
CA TYR A 156 -2.20 -6.11 10.67
C TYR A 156 -2.61 -5.72 9.25
N GLU A 157 -2.56 -6.64 8.28
CA GLU A 157 -2.70 -6.31 6.86
C GLU A 157 -3.56 -7.34 6.10
N ASP A 158 -4.24 -6.89 5.05
CA ASP A 158 -4.97 -7.72 4.08
C ASP A 158 -4.40 -7.53 2.66
N TRP A 159 -4.36 -8.61 1.86
CA TRP A 159 -3.92 -8.58 0.46
C TRP A 159 -5.05 -8.86 -0.52
N TRP A 160 -5.11 -8.04 -1.56
CA TRP A 160 -6.22 -8.00 -2.49
C TRP A 160 -5.76 -8.04 -3.94
N ILE A 161 -6.57 -8.64 -4.79
CA ILE A 161 -6.38 -8.70 -6.25
C ILE A 161 -7.61 -8.14 -6.95
N ASP A 162 -7.41 -7.36 -8.00
CA ASP A 162 -8.47 -6.94 -8.91
C ASP A 162 -9.01 -8.14 -9.68
N LYS A 163 -10.30 -8.48 -9.53
CA LYS A 163 -10.95 -9.61 -10.23
C LYS A 163 -10.94 -9.47 -11.75
N THR A 164 -10.66 -8.29 -12.28
CA THR A 164 -10.67 -8.03 -13.73
C THR A 164 -9.34 -8.30 -14.41
N ILE A 165 -8.29 -8.59 -13.64
CA ILE A 165 -6.99 -8.97 -14.21
C ILE A 165 -6.86 -10.48 -14.33
N HIS A 166 -6.26 -10.91 -15.42
CA HIS A 166 -5.82 -12.29 -15.61
C HIS A 166 -4.33 -12.33 -15.27
N ILE A 167 -4.00 -12.87 -14.12
CA ILE A 167 -2.63 -13.05 -13.64
C ILE A 167 -2.21 -14.50 -13.87
#